data_d5721901fc4fea406a966d8391c58a03
#
_entry.id   d5721901fc4fea406a966d8391c58a03
#
_cell.length_a   1.000
_cell.length_b   1.000
_cell.length_c   1.000
_cell.angle_alpha   90.00
_cell.angle_beta   90.00
_cell.angle_gamma   90.00
#
_symmetry.space_group_name_H-M   'P 1'
#
loop_
_entity.id
_entity.type
_entity.pdbx_description
1 polymer ?
#
loop_
_entity_poly.entity_id
_entity_poly.type
_entity_poly.pdbx_seq_one_letter_code
_entity_poly.pdbx_strand_id
1 'polypeptide(L)'
;MEQKIPRLVLAGTNSGCGKTTVTCAVLQALVSRGLRVGAAKCGPDYIDPMFHSRIIGAKSSNLDAFFFDPDTLRYLLARNARGCDVTVIEGVMGYYDGLGLTSTRASTYEVARETQSPVVLVVNARGAALSVLAAVEGFLHFAPDSGIRGVILNGCSAMSYGPLARELENRLGVRACGYLPRLPECALESRHLGLITADEVADLQEKLRKLAAEAEKTLDIPTLLELADAAPPLRFIPPALPEPGTPVRIGVARDRAFCFYYEDSLDLLRQLGAELVPFSPLADERLPDSVQGLYLGGGYPELYAAQLAENRTLRGQLREAVHAGMPCIAECGGFMYLTESIAGHAMLGALPGDCFDTGKLTRFGYITATAQEDSLLCRAGEQVPMHEFHHWDTPQPGDAFGAEKPSGKQWRCAYATDTLYAGFPHFHFYAKPVMAQRFLAACRKETL
;
A
#
# COMPACT_ATOMS: atom_id res chain seq x y z
N MET A 1 8.25 -11.27 21.32
CA MET A 1 7.00 -10.77 21.92
C MET A 1 5.84 -11.66 21.50
N GLU A 2 4.76 -11.70 22.28
CA GLU A 2 3.54 -12.43 21.95
C GLU A 2 2.35 -11.53 22.22
N GLN A 3 1.41 -11.44 21.25
CA GLN A 3 0.24 -10.56 21.36
C GLN A 3 -0.99 -11.21 20.75
N LYS A 4 -2.12 -11.21 21.46
CA LYS A 4 -3.43 -11.58 20.90
C LYS A 4 -3.94 -10.44 20.04
N ILE A 5 -4.25 -10.74 18.79
CA ILE A 5 -4.75 -9.79 17.81
C ILE A 5 -5.89 -10.48 17.05
N PRO A 6 -7.16 -10.11 17.29
CA PRO A 6 -8.25 -10.55 16.46
C PRO A 6 -8.03 -10.08 15.02
N ARG A 7 -7.88 -11.04 14.09
CA ARG A 7 -7.55 -10.73 12.70
C ARG A 7 -8.03 -11.79 11.74
N LEU A 8 -8.33 -11.39 10.51
CA LEU A 8 -8.64 -12.28 9.41
C LEU A 8 -8.12 -11.71 8.07
N VAL A 9 -7.93 -12.58 7.10
CA VAL A 9 -7.60 -12.22 5.71
C VAL A 9 -8.82 -12.40 4.83
N LEU A 10 -9.19 -11.39 4.06
CA LEU A 10 -10.13 -11.50 2.94
C LEU A 10 -9.31 -11.72 1.66
N ALA A 11 -9.29 -12.96 1.17
CA ALA A 11 -8.56 -13.35 -0.02
C ALA A 11 -9.50 -13.57 -1.21
N GLY A 12 -9.01 -13.43 -2.43
CA GLY A 12 -9.81 -13.66 -3.62
C GLY A 12 -9.34 -14.89 -4.40
N THR A 13 -10.23 -15.50 -5.19
CA THR A 13 -9.83 -16.57 -6.11
C THR A 13 -8.99 -16.05 -7.28
N ASN A 14 -9.17 -14.78 -7.65
CA ASN A 14 -8.45 -14.11 -8.74
C ASN A 14 -8.65 -12.60 -8.65
N SER A 15 -7.91 -11.84 -9.47
CA SER A 15 -8.22 -10.42 -9.68
C SER A 15 -9.62 -10.24 -10.26
N GLY A 16 -10.37 -9.24 -9.75
CA GLY A 16 -11.74 -8.97 -10.21
C GLY A 16 -12.83 -9.88 -9.62
N CYS A 17 -12.54 -10.78 -8.68
CA CYS A 17 -13.57 -11.56 -7.97
C CYS A 17 -14.45 -10.72 -7.03
N GLY A 18 -14.16 -9.42 -6.86
CA GLY A 18 -14.90 -8.49 -6.00
C GLY A 18 -14.37 -8.39 -4.57
N LYS A 19 -13.15 -8.84 -4.33
CA LYS A 19 -12.48 -8.79 -3.03
C LYS A 19 -12.53 -7.39 -2.39
N THR A 20 -12.11 -6.35 -3.11
CA THR A 20 -12.10 -4.96 -2.60
C THR A 20 -13.50 -4.50 -2.20
N THR A 21 -14.54 -4.79 -3.00
CA THR A 21 -15.93 -4.46 -2.67
C THR A 21 -16.38 -5.15 -1.38
N VAL A 22 -16.09 -6.45 -1.25
CA VAL A 22 -16.41 -7.22 -0.04
C VAL A 22 -15.63 -6.70 1.17
N THR A 23 -14.35 -6.39 1.00
CA THR A 23 -13.53 -5.83 2.08
C THR A 23 -14.08 -4.48 2.55
N CYS A 24 -14.39 -3.58 1.64
CA CYS A 24 -14.98 -2.29 1.98
C CYS A 24 -16.34 -2.44 2.68
N ALA A 25 -17.18 -3.39 2.22
CA ALA A 25 -18.46 -3.69 2.86
C ALA A 25 -18.28 -4.18 4.32
N VAL A 26 -17.35 -5.11 4.54
CA VAL A 26 -17.01 -5.63 5.87
C VAL A 26 -16.42 -4.53 6.76
N LEU A 27 -15.41 -3.80 6.29
CA LEU A 27 -14.79 -2.73 7.05
C LEU A 27 -15.82 -1.66 7.48
N GLN A 28 -16.66 -1.21 6.53
CA GLN A 28 -17.67 -0.20 6.82
C GLN A 28 -18.75 -0.74 7.79
N ALA A 29 -19.17 -2.01 7.67
CA ALA A 29 -20.10 -2.62 8.61
C ALA A 29 -19.51 -2.67 10.02
N LEU A 30 -18.24 -3.08 10.17
CA LEU A 30 -17.56 -3.12 11.46
C LEU A 30 -17.40 -1.74 12.08
N VAL A 31 -17.01 -0.73 11.30
CA VAL A 31 -16.94 0.67 11.77
C VAL A 31 -18.32 1.20 12.16
N SER A 32 -19.38 0.88 11.40
CA SER A 32 -20.76 1.29 11.70
C SER A 32 -21.28 0.65 12.99
N ARG A 33 -20.74 -0.48 13.41
CA ARG A 33 -21.02 -1.12 14.72
C ARG A 33 -20.25 -0.45 15.88
N GLY A 34 -19.46 0.58 15.62
CA GLY A 34 -18.66 1.28 16.63
C GLY A 34 -17.36 0.57 17.00
N LEU A 35 -16.92 -0.43 16.23
CA LEU A 35 -15.65 -1.10 16.47
C LEU A 35 -14.50 -0.23 15.97
N ARG A 36 -13.38 -0.28 16.68
CA ARG A 36 -12.08 0.27 16.22
C ARG A 36 -11.45 -0.75 15.30
N VAL A 37 -11.46 -0.46 14.02
CA VAL A 37 -11.07 -1.40 12.98
C VAL A 37 -9.67 -1.09 12.46
N GLY A 38 -8.77 -2.06 12.53
CA GLY A 38 -7.53 -2.07 11.77
C GLY A 38 -7.77 -2.62 10.37
N ALA A 39 -7.12 -2.04 9.38
CA ALA A 39 -7.08 -2.56 8.02
C ALA A 39 -5.62 -2.74 7.59
N ALA A 40 -5.34 -3.77 6.81
CA ALA A 40 -4.05 -3.91 6.17
C ALA A 40 -4.24 -4.36 4.73
N LYS A 41 -3.41 -3.87 3.82
CA LYS A 41 -3.39 -4.30 2.42
C LYS A 41 -2.17 -5.17 2.16
N CYS A 42 -2.35 -6.35 1.58
CA CYS A 42 -1.24 -7.13 1.08
C CYS A 42 -0.59 -6.44 -0.13
N GLY A 43 0.75 -6.37 -0.13
CA GLY A 43 1.51 -5.78 -1.21
C GLY A 43 1.67 -4.25 -1.14
N PRO A 44 2.33 -3.66 -2.15
CA PRO A 44 2.81 -2.28 -2.14
C PRO A 44 1.76 -1.28 -2.68
N ASP A 45 0.51 -1.45 -2.32
CA ASP A 45 -0.61 -0.63 -2.76
C ASP A 45 -0.72 0.64 -1.91
N TYR A 46 -0.92 1.80 -2.53
CA TYR A 46 -1.16 3.08 -1.84
C TYR A 46 -2.64 3.44 -1.80
N ILE A 47 -3.42 3.00 -2.80
CA ILE A 47 -4.79 3.46 -3.04
C ILE A 47 -5.75 2.84 -2.02
N ASP A 48 -5.74 1.51 -1.89
CA ASP A 48 -6.64 0.82 -0.96
C ASP A 48 -6.41 1.25 0.51
N PRO A 49 -5.16 1.36 1.03
CA PRO A 49 -4.92 1.89 2.37
C PRO A 49 -5.43 3.32 2.59
N MET A 50 -5.27 4.20 1.61
CA MET A 50 -5.83 5.56 1.70
C MET A 50 -7.35 5.54 1.74
N PHE A 51 -8.00 4.69 0.95
CA PHE A 51 -9.45 4.54 0.97
C PHE A 51 -9.94 4.01 2.31
N HIS A 52 -9.32 2.94 2.82
CA HIS A 52 -9.66 2.38 4.12
C HIS A 52 -9.54 3.41 5.25
N SER A 53 -8.49 4.26 5.23
CA SER A 53 -8.26 5.23 6.28
C SER A 53 -9.09 6.51 6.12
N ARG A 54 -9.10 7.13 4.94
CA ARG A 54 -9.72 8.45 4.74
C ARG A 54 -11.24 8.38 4.55
N ILE A 55 -11.73 7.32 3.91
CA ILE A 55 -13.14 7.22 3.55
C ILE A 55 -13.91 6.34 4.54
N ILE A 56 -13.36 5.18 4.91
CA ILE A 56 -14.01 4.26 5.83
C ILE A 56 -13.70 4.61 7.30
N GLY A 57 -12.53 5.17 7.59
CA GLY A 57 -12.08 5.49 8.95
C GLY A 57 -11.44 4.33 9.68
N ALA A 58 -11.00 3.28 8.97
CA ALA A 58 -10.21 2.19 9.52
C ALA A 58 -8.73 2.60 9.57
N LYS A 59 -8.00 2.22 10.64
CA LYS A 59 -6.55 2.43 10.70
C LYS A 59 -5.86 1.50 9.70
N SER A 60 -5.30 2.04 8.61
CA SER A 60 -4.80 1.24 7.49
C SER A 60 -3.28 1.29 7.32
N SER A 61 -2.71 0.17 6.84
CA SER A 61 -1.27 -0.04 6.60
C SER A 61 -1.06 -1.06 5.48
N ASN A 62 0.22 -1.33 5.15
CA ASN A 62 0.60 -2.37 4.19
C ASN A 62 1.29 -3.55 4.90
N LEU A 63 1.04 -4.74 4.40
CA LEU A 63 1.75 -5.97 4.77
C LEU A 63 2.32 -6.61 3.50
N ASP A 64 3.64 -6.62 3.37
CA ASP A 64 4.29 -7.03 2.14
C ASP A 64 5.42 -8.02 2.41
N ALA A 65 5.22 -9.29 2.03
CA ALA A 65 6.19 -10.35 2.23
C ALA A 65 7.39 -10.30 1.25
N PHE A 66 7.41 -9.36 0.29
CA PHE A 66 8.60 -9.07 -0.51
C PHE A 66 9.52 -8.07 0.21
N PHE A 67 8.94 -7.08 0.86
CA PHE A 67 9.70 -6.05 1.57
C PHE A 67 10.21 -6.52 2.92
N PHE A 68 9.44 -7.37 3.62
CA PHE A 68 9.69 -7.68 5.02
C PHE A 68 9.98 -9.16 5.25
N ASP A 69 10.93 -9.42 6.14
CA ASP A 69 11.06 -10.73 6.75
C ASP A 69 9.83 -11.06 7.64
N PRO A 70 9.61 -12.33 7.98
CA PRO A 70 8.43 -12.75 8.73
C PRO A 70 8.25 -12.04 10.09
N ASP A 71 9.31 -11.73 10.80
CA ASP A 71 9.22 -11.07 12.10
C ASP A 71 8.87 -9.61 11.96
N THR A 72 9.45 -8.90 10.99
CA THR A 72 9.10 -7.52 10.65
C THR A 72 7.64 -7.42 10.17
N LEU A 73 7.18 -8.36 9.34
CA LEU A 73 5.79 -8.42 8.88
C LEU A 73 4.82 -8.55 10.06
N ARG A 74 5.10 -9.48 10.99
CA ARG A 74 4.30 -9.70 12.21
C ARG A 74 4.35 -8.51 13.16
N TYR A 75 5.53 -7.90 13.31
CA TYR A 75 5.71 -6.70 14.12
C TYR A 75 4.84 -5.54 13.60
N LEU A 76 4.86 -5.28 12.28
CA LEU A 76 4.05 -4.21 11.67
C LEU A 76 2.56 -4.48 11.87
N LEU A 77 2.10 -5.72 11.66
CA LEU A 77 0.72 -6.10 11.95
C LEU A 77 0.37 -5.85 13.43
N ALA A 78 1.22 -6.28 14.36
CA ALA A 78 0.98 -6.10 15.80
C ALA A 78 0.97 -4.63 16.20
N ARG A 79 1.87 -3.82 15.64
CA ARG A 79 1.94 -2.38 15.86
C ARG A 79 0.70 -1.65 15.36
N ASN A 80 0.24 -1.99 14.16
CA ASN A 80 -0.89 -1.33 13.53
C ASN A 80 -2.23 -1.75 14.12
N ALA A 81 -2.32 -2.96 14.65
CA ALA A 81 -3.48 -3.46 15.38
C ALA A 81 -3.65 -2.86 16.80
N ARG A 82 -2.66 -2.09 17.30
CA ARG A 82 -2.77 -1.48 18.64
C ARG A 82 -3.97 -0.54 18.72
N GLY A 83 -4.82 -0.79 19.71
CA GLY A 83 -6.04 -0.04 19.94
C GLY A 83 -7.19 -0.41 19.01
N CYS A 84 -7.04 -1.41 18.14
CA CYS A 84 -8.12 -1.96 17.32
C CYS A 84 -8.78 -3.15 18.01
N ASP A 85 -10.08 -3.31 17.80
CA ASP A 85 -10.86 -4.43 18.31
C ASP A 85 -10.76 -5.62 17.35
N VAL A 86 -10.57 -5.36 16.05
CA VAL A 86 -10.36 -6.35 15.00
C VAL A 86 -9.52 -5.77 13.86
N THR A 87 -8.73 -6.61 13.19
CA THR A 87 -7.96 -6.23 12.01
C THR A 87 -8.36 -7.08 10.81
N VAL A 88 -8.72 -6.44 9.70
CA VAL A 88 -9.04 -7.08 8.42
C VAL A 88 -7.88 -6.85 7.46
N ILE A 89 -7.33 -7.93 6.94
CA ILE A 89 -6.24 -7.90 5.95
C ILE A 89 -6.84 -8.15 4.57
N GLU A 90 -6.77 -7.15 3.69
CA GLU A 90 -7.18 -7.31 2.29
C GLU A 90 -6.07 -7.92 1.47
N GLY A 91 -6.35 -9.05 0.83
CA GLY A 91 -5.42 -9.70 -0.08
C GLY A 91 -5.20 -8.93 -1.39
N VAL A 92 -4.17 -9.32 -2.12
CA VAL A 92 -3.85 -8.84 -3.48
C VAL A 92 -4.01 -9.97 -4.49
N MET A 93 -4.40 -9.66 -5.72
CA MET A 93 -4.58 -10.65 -6.81
C MET A 93 -5.40 -11.87 -6.39
N GLY A 94 -5.11 -13.07 -6.88
CA GLY A 94 -5.60 -14.33 -6.34
C GLY A 94 -4.81 -14.77 -5.12
N TYR A 95 -5.41 -15.61 -4.30
CA TYR A 95 -4.84 -16.01 -3.00
C TYR A 95 -3.43 -16.57 -3.09
N TYR A 96 -3.17 -17.39 -4.11
CA TYR A 96 -1.87 -18.04 -4.37
C TYR A 96 -1.00 -17.29 -5.38
N ASP A 97 -1.50 -16.19 -5.98
CA ASP A 97 -0.74 -15.43 -6.97
C ASP A 97 0.36 -14.62 -6.30
N GLY A 98 1.60 -14.93 -6.63
CA GLY A 98 2.77 -14.25 -6.09
C GLY A 98 3.72 -13.76 -7.18
N LEU A 99 5.01 -13.80 -6.92
CA LEU A 99 6.03 -13.34 -7.85
C LEU A 99 6.05 -14.17 -9.14
N GLY A 100 5.78 -13.50 -10.27
CA GLY A 100 5.66 -14.19 -11.56
C GLY A 100 4.38 -15.02 -11.66
N LEU A 101 4.37 -16.03 -12.53
CA LEU A 101 3.17 -16.80 -12.83
C LEU A 101 3.07 -18.14 -12.07
N THR A 102 4.12 -18.55 -11.37
CA THR A 102 4.25 -19.91 -10.83
C THR A 102 4.74 -19.97 -9.38
N SER A 103 4.84 -18.84 -8.71
CA SER A 103 5.34 -18.75 -7.33
C SER A 103 4.29 -18.18 -6.39
N THR A 104 4.20 -18.73 -5.20
CA THR A 104 3.39 -18.19 -4.10
C THR A 104 4.13 -17.16 -3.25
N ARG A 105 5.41 -16.88 -3.53
CA ARG A 105 6.19 -15.88 -2.82
C ARG A 105 5.58 -14.49 -2.99
N ALA A 106 5.50 -13.71 -1.92
CA ALA A 106 4.87 -12.39 -1.84
C ALA A 106 3.36 -12.38 -2.20
N SER A 107 2.69 -13.54 -2.12
CA SER A 107 1.24 -13.66 -2.30
C SER A 107 0.47 -13.36 -1.02
N THR A 108 -0.84 -13.23 -1.15
CA THR A 108 -1.76 -13.18 0.01
C THR A 108 -1.63 -14.41 0.89
N TYR A 109 -1.39 -15.60 0.29
CA TYR A 109 -1.16 -16.85 1.01
C TYR A 109 0.08 -16.77 1.92
N GLU A 110 1.20 -16.24 1.42
CA GLU A 110 2.40 -16.08 2.24
C GLU A 110 2.15 -15.13 3.41
N VAL A 111 1.51 -13.99 3.20
CA VAL A 111 1.13 -13.07 4.28
C VAL A 111 0.22 -13.75 5.31
N ALA A 112 -0.81 -14.48 4.87
CA ALA A 112 -1.73 -15.20 5.75
C ALA A 112 -1.00 -16.25 6.59
N ARG A 113 -0.11 -17.04 5.97
CA ARG A 113 0.70 -18.06 6.63
C ARG A 113 1.66 -17.45 7.65
N GLU A 114 2.44 -16.45 7.24
CA GLU A 114 3.41 -15.80 8.12
C GLU A 114 2.75 -15.08 9.31
N THR A 115 1.58 -14.51 9.10
CA THR A 115 0.82 -13.87 10.18
C THR A 115 -0.10 -14.85 10.91
N GLN A 116 -0.18 -16.11 10.50
CA GLN A 116 -1.09 -17.12 11.05
C GLN A 116 -2.54 -16.63 11.13
N SER A 117 -2.97 -15.91 10.09
CA SER A 117 -4.29 -15.29 10.04
C SER A 117 -5.30 -16.24 9.40
N PRO A 118 -6.47 -16.48 10.02
CA PRO A 118 -7.57 -17.18 9.36
C PRO A 118 -7.96 -16.49 8.06
N VAL A 119 -8.24 -17.26 7.04
CA VAL A 119 -8.58 -16.76 5.70
C VAL A 119 -10.06 -16.99 5.40
N VAL A 120 -10.71 -15.95 4.92
CA VAL A 120 -12.05 -16.01 4.31
C VAL A 120 -11.90 -15.77 2.81
N LEU A 121 -12.24 -16.78 2.03
CA LEU A 121 -12.08 -16.74 0.57
C LEU A 121 -13.31 -16.10 -0.08
N VAL A 122 -13.09 -15.02 -0.81
CA VAL A 122 -14.11 -14.33 -1.62
C VAL A 122 -14.14 -15.00 -3.01
N VAL A 123 -15.27 -15.59 -3.34
CA VAL A 123 -15.46 -16.33 -4.58
C VAL A 123 -16.52 -15.65 -5.44
N ASN A 124 -16.20 -15.37 -6.70
CA ASN A 124 -17.21 -14.90 -7.64
C ASN A 124 -18.17 -16.04 -7.98
N ALA A 125 -19.42 -15.94 -7.50
CA ALA A 125 -20.48 -16.92 -7.71
C ALA A 125 -21.46 -16.51 -8.82
N ARG A 126 -21.15 -15.48 -9.60
CA ARG A 126 -22.03 -15.02 -10.69
C ARG A 126 -22.17 -16.07 -11.77
N GLY A 127 -23.41 -16.51 -12.02
CA GLY A 127 -23.71 -17.52 -13.04
C GLY A 127 -23.17 -18.93 -12.72
N ALA A 128 -22.74 -19.16 -11.48
CA ALA A 128 -22.26 -20.45 -11.02
C ALA A 128 -23.25 -21.08 -10.04
N ALA A 129 -23.27 -22.42 -10.03
CA ALA A 129 -24.00 -23.24 -9.08
C ALA A 129 -22.99 -24.15 -8.35
N LEU A 130 -23.16 -25.45 -8.40
CA LEU A 130 -22.30 -26.41 -7.69
C LEU A 130 -20.80 -26.30 -8.06
N SER A 131 -20.47 -25.77 -9.24
CA SER A 131 -19.08 -25.53 -9.66
C SER A 131 -18.29 -24.58 -8.75
N VAL A 132 -18.99 -23.73 -7.95
CA VAL A 132 -18.36 -22.92 -6.92
C VAL A 132 -17.60 -23.79 -5.91
N LEU A 133 -18.20 -24.93 -5.53
CA LEU A 133 -17.59 -25.86 -4.57
C LEU A 133 -16.29 -26.45 -5.10
N ALA A 134 -16.27 -26.85 -6.39
CA ALA A 134 -15.05 -27.38 -7.01
C ALA A 134 -13.91 -26.35 -7.00
N ALA A 135 -14.22 -25.07 -7.23
CA ALA A 135 -13.24 -24.01 -7.11
C ALA A 135 -12.75 -23.86 -5.66
N VAL A 136 -13.65 -23.79 -4.68
CA VAL A 136 -13.30 -23.70 -3.26
C VAL A 136 -12.47 -24.90 -2.81
N GLU A 137 -12.86 -26.12 -3.19
CA GLU A 137 -12.13 -27.37 -2.89
C GLU A 137 -10.68 -27.31 -3.43
N GLY A 138 -10.50 -26.81 -4.65
CA GLY A 138 -9.18 -26.58 -5.22
C GLY A 138 -8.34 -25.64 -4.37
N PHE A 139 -8.91 -24.53 -3.92
CA PHE A 139 -8.19 -23.58 -3.04
C PHE A 139 -7.90 -24.16 -1.64
N LEU A 140 -8.79 -24.97 -1.09
CA LEU A 140 -8.59 -25.61 0.22
C LEU A 140 -7.40 -26.58 0.21
N HIS A 141 -7.22 -27.30 -0.90
CA HIS A 141 -6.27 -28.41 -1.01
C HIS A 141 -5.03 -28.11 -1.85
N PHE A 142 -4.95 -26.91 -2.49
CA PHE A 142 -3.78 -26.52 -3.29
C PHE A 142 -2.50 -26.46 -2.43
N ALA A 143 -2.62 -26.00 -1.19
CA ALA A 143 -1.55 -26.02 -0.21
C ALA A 143 -2.03 -26.70 1.09
N PRO A 144 -1.19 -27.49 1.78
CA PRO A 144 -1.61 -28.25 2.97
C PRO A 144 -2.03 -27.36 4.13
N ASP A 145 -1.52 -26.13 4.19
CA ASP A 145 -1.74 -25.10 5.21
C ASP A 145 -2.46 -23.87 4.64
N SER A 146 -3.46 -24.07 3.78
CA SER A 146 -4.18 -22.98 3.12
C SER A 146 -4.74 -21.92 4.08
N GLY A 147 -5.01 -22.26 5.34
CA GLY A 147 -5.56 -21.34 6.33
C GLY A 147 -7.00 -20.91 6.07
N ILE A 148 -7.64 -21.38 5.00
CA ILE A 148 -9.02 -21.04 4.63
C ILE A 148 -9.98 -21.64 5.65
N ARG A 149 -10.78 -20.78 6.31
CA ARG A 149 -11.75 -21.16 7.34
C ARG A 149 -13.17 -20.77 6.98
N GLY A 150 -13.33 -19.83 6.03
CA GLY A 150 -14.63 -19.34 5.60
C GLY A 150 -14.67 -18.98 4.12
N VAL A 151 -15.87 -18.84 3.60
CA VAL A 151 -16.14 -18.46 2.21
C VAL A 151 -17.23 -17.40 2.18
N ILE A 152 -17.03 -16.36 1.37
CA ILE A 152 -18.04 -15.38 0.99
C ILE A 152 -18.32 -15.51 -0.50
N LEU A 153 -19.62 -15.68 -0.88
CA LEU A 153 -20.06 -15.76 -2.26
C LEU A 153 -20.41 -14.37 -2.81
N ASN A 154 -19.53 -13.79 -3.63
CA ASN A 154 -19.78 -12.49 -4.26
C ASN A 154 -20.59 -12.63 -5.55
N GLY A 155 -21.53 -11.74 -5.80
CA GLY A 155 -22.44 -11.79 -6.95
C GLY A 155 -23.50 -12.92 -6.85
N CYS A 156 -23.71 -13.47 -5.67
CA CYS A 156 -24.70 -14.48 -5.37
C CYS A 156 -26.07 -13.88 -5.05
N SER A 157 -27.14 -14.60 -5.37
CA SER A 157 -28.49 -14.22 -4.96
C SER A 157 -28.90 -14.93 -3.66
N ALA A 158 -29.88 -14.37 -2.93
CA ALA A 158 -30.46 -14.99 -1.74
C ALA A 158 -30.98 -16.40 -2.01
N MET A 159 -31.61 -16.62 -3.18
CA MET A 159 -32.14 -17.92 -3.58
C MET A 159 -31.05 -18.98 -3.78
N SER A 160 -29.91 -18.58 -4.33
CA SER A 160 -28.79 -19.51 -4.62
C SER A 160 -27.93 -19.76 -3.38
N TYR A 161 -27.83 -18.79 -2.48
CA TYR A 161 -26.91 -18.85 -1.33
C TYR A 161 -27.25 -20.02 -0.38
N GLY A 162 -28.50 -20.13 0.08
CA GLY A 162 -28.86 -21.13 1.09
C GLY A 162 -28.50 -22.59 0.73
N PRO A 163 -28.83 -23.07 -0.48
CA PRO A 163 -28.36 -24.37 -0.95
C PRO A 163 -26.83 -24.49 -1.03
N LEU A 164 -26.12 -23.49 -1.59
CA LEU A 164 -24.66 -23.51 -1.72
C LEU A 164 -23.96 -23.48 -0.37
N ALA A 165 -24.45 -22.69 0.59
CA ALA A 165 -23.89 -22.59 1.93
C ALA A 165 -23.91 -23.97 2.63
N ARG A 166 -25.05 -24.70 2.56
CA ARG A 166 -25.15 -26.06 3.13
C ARG A 166 -24.16 -27.03 2.50
N GLU A 167 -23.96 -26.95 1.19
CA GLU A 167 -23.03 -27.83 0.50
C GLU A 167 -21.56 -27.48 0.83
N LEU A 168 -21.22 -26.18 0.98
CA LEU A 168 -19.91 -25.73 1.43
C LEU A 168 -19.57 -26.31 2.81
N GLU A 169 -20.50 -26.24 3.75
CA GLU A 169 -20.30 -26.74 5.10
C GLU A 169 -20.28 -28.27 5.17
N ASN A 170 -21.24 -28.94 4.51
CA ASN A 170 -21.37 -30.38 4.59
C ASN A 170 -20.29 -31.15 3.82
N ARG A 171 -19.89 -30.67 2.65
CA ARG A 171 -18.90 -31.37 1.81
C ARG A 171 -17.47 -30.93 2.07
N LEU A 172 -17.26 -29.63 2.29
CA LEU A 172 -15.92 -29.06 2.38
C LEU A 172 -15.50 -28.70 3.82
N GLY A 173 -16.43 -28.73 4.77
CA GLY A 173 -16.15 -28.43 6.17
C GLY A 173 -15.70 -26.98 6.40
N VAL A 174 -16.02 -26.07 5.47
CA VAL A 174 -15.66 -24.65 5.54
C VAL A 174 -16.87 -23.78 5.87
N ARG A 175 -16.72 -22.77 6.73
CA ARG A 175 -17.82 -21.89 7.12
C ARG A 175 -18.37 -21.09 5.93
N ALA A 176 -19.64 -21.07 5.72
CA ALA A 176 -20.33 -20.20 4.76
C ALA A 176 -20.59 -18.83 5.43
N CYS A 177 -19.69 -17.86 5.20
CA CYS A 177 -19.70 -16.54 5.87
C CYS A 177 -20.65 -15.52 5.22
N GLY A 178 -21.58 -15.98 4.37
CA GLY A 178 -22.55 -15.11 3.72
C GLY A 178 -22.29 -14.88 2.24
N TYR A 179 -23.03 -13.94 1.69
CA TYR A 179 -22.92 -13.56 0.28
C TYR A 179 -23.08 -12.04 0.13
N LEU A 180 -22.55 -11.49 -0.95
CA LEU A 180 -22.85 -10.12 -1.37
C LEU A 180 -23.56 -10.18 -2.73
N PRO A 181 -24.77 -9.62 -2.86
CA PRO A 181 -25.45 -9.57 -4.15
C PRO A 181 -24.77 -8.56 -5.08
N ARG A 182 -25.16 -8.59 -6.34
CA ARG A 182 -24.69 -7.56 -7.29
C ARG A 182 -25.34 -6.21 -6.94
N LEU A 183 -24.51 -5.20 -6.72
CA LEU A 183 -24.89 -3.82 -6.38
C LEU A 183 -24.23 -2.85 -7.37
N PRO A 184 -24.77 -2.70 -8.61
CA PRO A 184 -24.14 -1.83 -9.63
C PRO A 184 -24.00 -0.38 -9.16
N GLU A 185 -24.98 0.10 -8.39
CA GLU A 185 -25.01 1.46 -7.81
C GLU A 185 -23.93 1.71 -6.76
N CYS A 186 -23.35 0.63 -6.22
CA CYS A 186 -22.26 0.69 -5.25
C CYS A 186 -20.90 0.35 -5.87
N ALA A 187 -20.77 0.36 -7.20
CA ALA A 187 -19.50 0.14 -7.86
C ALA A 187 -18.46 1.18 -7.40
N LEU A 188 -17.35 0.68 -6.88
CA LEU A 188 -16.22 1.50 -6.48
C LEU A 188 -15.24 1.55 -7.65
N GLU A 189 -15.16 2.70 -8.32
CA GLU A 189 -14.18 2.92 -9.37
C GLU A 189 -12.82 3.20 -8.73
N SER A 190 -11.91 2.23 -8.79
CA SER A 190 -10.70 2.17 -7.97
C SER A 190 -9.53 3.05 -8.42
N ARG A 191 -9.63 3.82 -9.50
CA ARG A 191 -8.43 4.30 -10.20
C ARG A 191 -7.89 5.69 -9.81
N HIS A 192 -8.60 6.49 -8.99
CA HIS A 192 -8.19 7.88 -8.72
C HIS A 192 -8.42 8.35 -7.27
N LEU A 193 -8.35 7.47 -6.30
CA LEU A 193 -8.65 7.78 -4.88
C LEU A 193 -7.75 8.85 -4.24
N GLY A 194 -6.59 9.14 -4.82
CA GLY A 194 -5.76 10.28 -4.41
C GLY A 194 -6.31 11.65 -4.83
N LEU A 195 -7.31 11.68 -5.73
CA LEU A 195 -7.80 12.86 -6.45
C LEU A 195 -9.22 13.28 -6.07
N ILE A 196 -9.82 12.68 -5.06
CA ILE A 196 -11.23 12.80 -4.76
C ILE A 196 -11.57 14.17 -4.19
N THR A 197 -12.56 14.85 -4.79
CA THR A 197 -13.16 16.08 -4.28
C THR A 197 -14.06 15.80 -3.08
N ALA A 198 -14.48 16.85 -2.35
CA ALA A 198 -15.40 16.70 -1.22
C ALA A 198 -16.74 16.06 -1.64
N ASP A 199 -17.24 16.39 -2.84
CA ASP A 199 -18.48 15.83 -3.38
C ASP A 199 -18.32 14.36 -3.73
N GLU A 200 -17.22 13.97 -4.34
CA GLU A 200 -16.88 12.56 -4.62
C GLU A 200 -16.72 11.76 -3.32
N VAL A 201 -16.15 12.35 -2.27
CA VAL A 201 -16.09 11.72 -0.93
C VAL A 201 -17.49 11.46 -0.39
N ALA A 202 -18.43 12.42 -0.54
CA ALA A 202 -19.81 12.25 -0.08
C ALA A 202 -20.54 11.12 -0.84
N ASP A 203 -20.37 11.03 -2.17
CA ASP A 203 -20.93 9.93 -2.99
C ASP A 203 -20.35 8.58 -2.58
N LEU A 204 -19.04 8.50 -2.36
CA LEU A 204 -18.38 7.27 -1.90
C LEU A 204 -18.86 6.84 -0.51
N GLN A 205 -19.02 7.77 0.42
CA GLN A 205 -19.55 7.46 1.74
C GLN A 205 -21.00 6.96 1.67
N GLU A 206 -21.81 7.50 0.75
CA GLU A 206 -23.17 7.00 0.53
C GLU A 206 -23.16 5.57 -0.05
N LYS A 207 -22.31 5.29 -1.05
CA LYS A 207 -22.11 3.95 -1.60
C LYS A 207 -21.64 2.95 -0.53
N LEU A 208 -20.71 3.37 0.32
CA LEU A 208 -20.24 2.53 1.45
C LEU A 208 -21.32 2.26 2.47
N ARG A 209 -22.15 3.25 2.82
CA ARG A 209 -23.29 3.04 3.72
C ARG A 209 -24.27 2.01 3.15
N LYS A 210 -24.57 2.07 1.85
CA LYS A 210 -25.42 1.08 1.16
C LYS A 210 -24.76 -0.32 1.16
N LEU A 211 -23.46 -0.40 0.85
CA LEU A 211 -22.70 -1.64 0.92
C LEU A 211 -22.72 -2.26 2.33
N ALA A 212 -22.48 -1.45 3.36
CA ALA A 212 -22.53 -1.89 4.74
C ALA A 212 -23.93 -2.36 5.17
N ALA A 213 -24.96 -1.62 4.79
CA ALA A 213 -26.35 -1.99 5.06
C ALA A 213 -26.76 -3.31 4.40
N GLU A 214 -26.21 -3.60 3.22
CA GLU A 214 -26.43 -4.90 2.57
C GLU A 214 -25.57 -6.00 3.20
N ALA A 215 -24.32 -5.69 3.55
CA ALA A 215 -23.44 -6.62 4.28
C ALA A 215 -24.05 -7.07 5.61
N GLU A 216 -24.66 -6.16 6.36
CA GLU A 216 -25.37 -6.49 7.61
C GLU A 216 -26.53 -7.49 7.44
N LYS A 217 -27.16 -7.55 6.26
CA LYS A 217 -28.26 -8.46 5.96
C LYS A 217 -27.77 -9.81 5.41
N THR A 218 -26.65 -9.80 4.72
CA THR A 218 -26.26 -10.91 3.84
C THR A 218 -24.94 -11.58 4.23
N LEU A 219 -24.08 -10.89 4.98
CA LEU A 219 -22.86 -11.47 5.55
C LEU A 219 -23.07 -11.87 7.00
N ASP A 220 -22.49 -12.98 7.39
CA ASP A 220 -22.44 -13.41 8.79
C ASP A 220 -21.30 -12.70 9.52
N ILE A 221 -21.52 -11.42 9.87
CA ILE A 221 -20.51 -10.61 10.59
C ILE A 221 -20.10 -11.25 11.93
N PRO A 222 -21.02 -11.83 12.74
CA PRO A 222 -20.63 -12.58 13.94
C PRO A 222 -19.62 -13.70 13.64
N THR A 223 -19.87 -14.54 12.64
CA THR A 223 -18.94 -15.61 12.25
C THR A 223 -17.58 -15.04 11.78
N LEU A 224 -17.56 -13.91 11.06
CA LEU A 224 -16.30 -13.26 10.69
C LEU A 224 -15.50 -12.79 11.93
N LEU A 225 -16.17 -12.24 12.94
CA LEU A 225 -15.54 -11.83 14.20
C LEU A 225 -15.07 -13.05 15.01
N GLU A 226 -15.84 -14.14 15.06
CA GLU A 226 -15.42 -15.41 15.68
C GLU A 226 -14.14 -15.96 15.02
N LEU A 227 -14.09 -15.97 13.68
CA LEU A 227 -12.90 -16.40 12.94
C LEU A 227 -11.70 -15.48 13.23
N ALA A 228 -11.92 -14.18 13.30
CA ALA A 228 -10.87 -13.24 13.64
C ALA A 228 -10.33 -13.44 15.07
N ASP A 229 -11.22 -13.68 16.01
CA ASP A 229 -10.84 -13.95 17.42
C ASP A 229 -10.17 -15.31 17.60
N ALA A 230 -10.49 -16.29 16.78
CA ALA A 230 -9.84 -17.61 16.77
C ALA A 230 -8.37 -17.57 16.27
N ALA A 231 -7.90 -16.44 15.72
CA ALA A 231 -6.52 -16.30 15.31
C ALA A 231 -5.56 -16.52 16.51
N PRO A 232 -4.52 -17.36 16.38
CA PRO A 232 -3.59 -17.62 17.45
C PRO A 232 -2.82 -16.35 17.85
N PRO A 233 -2.28 -16.27 19.09
CA PRO A 233 -1.41 -15.18 19.48
C PRO A 233 -0.24 -15.04 18.49
N LEU A 234 0.03 -13.81 18.07
CA LEU A 234 1.09 -13.50 17.12
C LEU A 234 2.42 -13.39 17.84
N ARG A 235 3.40 -14.19 17.42
CA ARG A 235 4.76 -14.19 17.97
C ARG A 235 5.71 -13.52 16.98
N PHE A 236 6.54 -12.61 17.46
CA PHE A 236 7.51 -11.89 16.63
C PHE A 236 8.68 -11.36 17.46
N ILE A 237 9.79 -11.14 16.78
CA ILE A 237 10.95 -10.40 17.27
C ILE A 237 10.83 -8.99 16.66
N PRO A 238 10.77 -7.92 17.48
CA PRO A 238 10.77 -6.56 16.92
C PRO A 238 12.04 -6.31 16.10
N PRO A 239 11.95 -5.62 14.95
CA PRO A 239 13.13 -5.26 14.19
C PRO A 239 14.06 -4.37 15.03
N ALA A 240 15.36 -4.52 14.85
CA ALA A 240 16.34 -3.61 15.40
C ALA A 240 16.19 -2.24 14.70
N LEU A 241 15.65 -1.27 15.41
CA LEU A 241 15.52 0.08 14.90
C LEU A 241 16.67 0.96 15.39
N PRO A 242 17.12 1.93 14.60
CA PRO A 242 18.07 2.94 15.05
C PRO A 242 17.53 3.73 16.25
N GLU A 243 18.43 4.23 17.06
CA GLU A 243 18.06 5.12 18.18
C GLU A 243 17.58 6.47 17.65
N PRO A 244 16.59 7.10 18.33
CA PRO A 244 16.16 8.42 17.98
C PRO A 244 17.29 9.45 18.12
N GLY A 245 17.47 10.30 17.11
CA GLY A 245 18.39 11.43 17.18
C GLY A 245 17.72 12.72 17.64
N THR A 246 18.45 13.84 17.55
CA THR A 246 17.90 15.17 17.82
C THR A 246 16.71 15.49 16.89
N PRO A 247 15.70 16.25 17.35
CA PRO A 247 14.58 16.63 16.50
C PRO A 247 15.03 17.32 15.21
N VAL A 248 14.39 16.97 14.09
CA VAL A 248 14.68 17.54 12.77
C VAL A 248 13.38 17.72 11.98
N ARG A 249 13.23 18.85 11.28
CA ARG A 249 12.01 19.17 10.52
C ARG A 249 12.14 18.73 9.07
N ILE A 250 11.20 17.91 8.61
CA ILE A 250 11.17 17.39 7.26
C ILE A 250 9.91 17.90 6.55
N GLY A 251 10.10 18.66 5.48
CA GLY A 251 9.01 19.07 4.59
C GLY A 251 8.50 17.88 3.78
N VAL A 252 7.23 17.54 3.91
CA VAL A 252 6.59 16.43 3.19
C VAL A 252 5.57 16.99 2.22
N ALA A 253 5.78 16.80 0.92
CA ALA A 253 4.81 17.19 -0.10
C ALA A 253 3.54 16.36 0.06
N ARG A 254 2.41 16.97 0.40
CA ARG A 254 1.18 16.24 0.69
C ARG A 254 -0.06 16.97 0.21
N ASP A 255 -0.50 16.65 -1.00
CA ASP A 255 -1.73 17.13 -1.60
C ASP A 255 -2.28 16.08 -2.60
N ARG A 256 -3.13 16.51 -3.54
CA ARG A 256 -3.70 15.62 -4.55
C ARG A 256 -2.69 15.13 -5.59
N ALA A 257 -1.62 15.88 -5.83
CA ALA A 257 -0.55 15.49 -6.75
C ALA A 257 0.48 14.56 -6.07
N PHE A 258 0.66 14.67 -4.74
CA PHE A 258 1.65 13.94 -3.96
C PHE A 258 0.98 13.28 -2.75
N CYS A 259 0.55 12.03 -2.89
CA CYS A 259 -0.24 11.35 -1.87
C CYS A 259 0.22 9.91 -1.57
N PHE A 260 1.21 9.38 -2.28
CA PHE A 260 1.68 8.01 -2.11
C PHE A 260 2.81 7.95 -1.08
N TYR A 261 2.44 7.57 0.14
CA TYR A 261 3.34 7.35 1.26
C TYR A 261 2.92 6.09 2.01
N TYR A 262 3.87 5.30 2.44
CA TYR A 262 3.63 4.27 3.44
C TYR A 262 3.57 4.95 4.82
N GLU A 263 2.40 4.94 5.48
CA GLU A 263 2.25 5.58 6.79
C GLU A 263 3.21 4.98 7.83
N ASP A 264 3.52 3.67 7.74
CA ASP A 264 4.53 3.04 8.59
C ASP A 264 5.93 3.65 8.38
N SER A 265 6.28 4.04 7.15
CA SER A 265 7.54 4.72 6.85
C SER A 265 7.57 6.13 7.45
N LEU A 266 6.48 6.88 7.33
CA LEU A 266 6.36 8.19 7.96
C LEU A 266 6.42 8.11 9.49
N ASP A 267 5.78 7.09 10.06
CA ASP A 267 5.81 6.83 11.49
C ASP A 267 7.21 6.43 11.99
N LEU A 268 7.98 5.69 11.19
CA LEU A 268 9.36 5.38 11.53
C LEU A 268 10.21 6.66 11.57
N LEU A 269 10.06 7.56 10.60
CA LEU A 269 10.74 8.85 10.64
C LEU A 269 10.40 9.64 11.91
N ARG A 270 9.11 9.69 12.31
CA ARG A 270 8.68 10.33 13.57
C ARG A 270 9.33 9.67 14.80
N GLN A 271 9.37 8.34 14.84
CA GLN A 271 10.02 7.59 15.92
C GLN A 271 11.52 7.88 16.03
N LEU A 272 12.17 8.17 14.91
CA LEU A 272 13.60 8.51 14.86
C LEU A 272 13.87 10.01 15.09
N GLY A 273 12.83 10.80 15.44
CA GLY A 273 12.95 12.21 15.83
C GLY A 273 12.60 13.20 14.72
N ALA A 274 11.95 12.78 13.62
CA ALA A 274 11.48 13.72 12.61
C ALA A 274 10.16 14.40 13.02
N GLU A 275 10.10 15.71 12.92
CA GLU A 275 8.86 16.49 12.80
C GLU A 275 8.49 16.56 11.32
N LEU A 276 7.44 15.87 10.91
CA LEU A 276 6.97 15.90 9.53
C LEU A 276 6.05 17.09 9.32
N VAL A 277 6.48 18.04 8.48
CA VAL A 277 5.76 19.27 8.17
C VAL A 277 5.15 19.15 6.78
N PRO A 278 3.84 18.89 6.65
CA PRO A 278 3.20 18.79 5.34
C PRO A 278 3.17 20.15 4.66
N PHE A 279 3.34 20.15 3.34
CA PHE A 279 3.09 21.30 2.47
C PHE A 279 2.49 20.86 1.15
N SER A 280 1.76 21.77 0.50
CA SER A 280 1.08 21.49 -0.77
C SER A 280 1.80 22.16 -1.94
N PRO A 281 2.49 21.42 -2.81
CA PRO A 281 3.01 21.98 -4.06
C PRO A 281 1.94 22.63 -4.95
N LEU A 282 0.67 22.23 -4.82
CA LEU A 282 -0.45 22.79 -5.58
C LEU A 282 -0.98 24.12 -5.02
N ALA A 283 -0.88 24.34 -3.69
CA ALA A 283 -1.60 25.44 -3.03
C ALA A 283 -0.71 26.39 -2.23
N ASP A 284 0.39 25.89 -1.63
CA ASP A 284 1.24 26.72 -0.79
C ASP A 284 2.18 27.57 -1.65
N GLU A 285 2.33 28.84 -1.27
CA GLU A 285 3.22 29.77 -1.97
C GLU A 285 4.69 29.61 -1.56
N ARG A 286 4.96 29.04 -0.40
CA ARG A 286 6.30 28.95 0.19
C ARG A 286 6.54 27.60 0.84
N LEU A 287 7.82 27.22 0.87
CA LEU A 287 8.29 26.10 1.66
C LEU A 287 8.10 26.44 3.16
N PRO A 288 7.66 25.48 4.00
CA PRO A 288 7.56 25.70 5.45
C PRO A 288 8.89 26.14 6.06
N ASP A 289 8.82 27.04 7.03
CA ASP A 289 10.03 27.58 7.67
C ASP A 289 10.84 26.49 8.38
N SER A 290 12.15 26.65 8.36
CA SER A 290 13.11 25.84 9.11
C SER A 290 13.09 24.35 8.79
N VAL A 291 12.62 23.94 7.62
CA VAL A 291 12.78 22.54 7.16
C VAL A 291 14.26 22.27 6.84
N GLN A 292 14.70 21.07 7.21
CA GLN A 292 16.09 20.63 7.11
C GLN A 292 16.24 19.47 6.11
N GLY A 293 15.13 18.96 5.59
CA GLY A 293 15.07 17.93 4.56
C GLY A 293 13.72 17.90 3.88
N LEU A 294 13.65 17.25 2.73
CA LEU A 294 12.45 17.14 1.89
C LEU A 294 12.10 15.68 1.63
N TYR A 295 10.82 15.36 1.68
CA TYR A 295 10.28 14.08 1.21
C TYR A 295 9.14 14.35 0.23
N LEU A 296 9.43 14.13 -1.07
CA LEU A 296 8.51 14.26 -2.18
C LEU A 296 8.07 12.86 -2.60
N GLY A 297 6.95 12.40 -2.11
CA GLY A 297 6.42 11.07 -2.41
C GLY A 297 5.83 10.96 -3.80
N GLY A 298 5.35 9.78 -4.12
CA GLY A 298 4.63 9.53 -5.36
C GLY A 298 3.22 10.13 -5.38
N GLY A 299 2.54 9.94 -6.49
CA GLY A 299 1.19 10.43 -6.73
C GLY A 299 0.92 10.58 -8.21
N TYR A 300 0.15 11.62 -8.55
CA TYR A 300 -0.29 11.91 -9.92
C TYR A 300 0.04 13.36 -10.33
N PRO A 301 1.32 13.78 -10.31
CA PRO A 301 1.69 15.16 -10.67
C PRO A 301 1.34 15.49 -12.11
N GLU A 302 1.29 14.51 -13.01
CA GLU A 302 0.92 14.68 -14.41
C GLU A 302 -0.51 15.20 -14.61
N LEU A 303 -1.43 14.84 -13.71
CA LEU A 303 -2.81 15.32 -13.76
C LEU A 303 -2.93 16.79 -13.32
N TYR A 304 -1.92 17.31 -12.65
CA TYR A 304 -1.84 18.67 -12.13
C TYR A 304 -0.66 19.46 -12.70
N ALA A 305 -0.03 18.97 -13.78
CA ALA A 305 1.22 19.53 -14.29
C ALA A 305 1.11 21.03 -14.61
N ALA A 306 0.00 21.48 -15.21
CA ALA A 306 -0.25 22.89 -15.48
C ALA A 306 -0.28 23.73 -14.17
N GLN A 307 -1.03 23.27 -13.17
CA GLN A 307 -1.15 23.96 -11.87
C GLN A 307 0.18 23.99 -11.12
N LEU A 308 0.94 22.87 -11.11
CA LEU A 308 2.27 22.82 -10.55
C LEU A 308 3.22 23.80 -11.25
N ALA A 309 3.12 23.93 -12.58
CA ALA A 309 3.92 24.84 -13.37
C ALA A 309 3.64 26.33 -13.04
N GLU A 310 2.42 26.68 -12.67
CA GLU A 310 2.02 28.03 -12.30
C GLU A 310 2.61 28.47 -10.94
N ASN A 311 2.84 27.54 -10.03
CA ASN A 311 3.40 27.84 -8.71
C ASN A 311 4.93 28.10 -8.76
N ARG A 312 5.31 29.19 -9.42
CA ARG A 312 6.72 29.51 -9.68
C ARG A 312 7.53 29.81 -8.42
N THR A 313 6.90 30.42 -7.42
CA THR A 313 7.59 30.82 -6.18
C THR A 313 8.04 29.59 -5.40
N LEU A 314 7.14 28.67 -5.07
CA LEU A 314 7.49 27.44 -4.35
C LEU A 314 8.44 26.56 -5.16
N ARG A 315 8.21 26.41 -6.48
CA ARG A 315 9.13 25.66 -7.35
C ARG A 315 10.55 26.23 -7.31
N GLY A 316 10.69 27.56 -7.35
CA GLY A 316 11.98 28.23 -7.24
C GLY A 316 12.67 27.91 -5.94
N GLN A 317 11.95 28.02 -4.81
CA GLN A 317 12.49 27.71 -3.48
C GLN A 317 12.90 26.23 -3.33
N LEU A 318 12.08 25.30 -3.81
CA LEU A 318 12.40 23.87 -3.79
C LEU A 318 13.64 23.56 -4.62
N ARG A 319 13.73 24.12 -5.85
CA ARG A 319 14.91 23.97 -6.70
C ARG A 319 16.18 24.50 -6.03
N GLU A 320 16.11 25.70 -5.47
CA GLU A 320 17.24 26.31 -4.75
C GLU A 320 17.64 25.45 -3.54
N ALA A 321 16.68 24.94 -2.76
CA ALA A 321 16.95 24.07 -1.63
C ALA A 321 17.68 22.79 -2.03
N VAL A 322 17.21 22.11 -3.09
CA VAL A 322 17.85 20.90 -3.62
C VAL A 322 19.27 21.20 -4.15
N HIS A 323 19.44 22.27 -4.90
CA HIS A 323 20.77 22.67 -5.40
C HIS A 323 21.73 23.12 -4.30
N ALA A 324 21.20 23.68 -3.19
CA ALA A 324 21.98 24.01 -1.99
C ALA A 324 22.37 22.78 -1.16
N GLY A 325 21.98 21.57 -1.58
CA GLY A 325 22.30 20.32 -0.90
C GLY A 325 21.39 20.01 0.29
N MET A 326 20.17 20.52 0.34
CA MET A 326 19.18 20.07 1.32
C MET A 326 18.84 18.59 1.06
N PRO A 327 18.98 17.71 2.05
CA PRO A 327 18.66 16.29 1.87
C PRO A 327 17.24 16.09 1.34
N CYS A 328 17.11 15.37 0.24
CA CYS A 328 15.84 15.20 -0.47
C CYS A 328 15.63 13.74 -0.90
N ILE A 329 14.46 13.21 -0.56
CA ILE A 329 13.94 11.96 -1.10
C ILE A 329 12.81 12.31 -2.07
N ALA A 330 12.87 11.80 -3.31
CA ALA A 330 11.87 12.02 -4.34
C ALA A 330 11.51 10.71 -5.06
N GLU A 331 10.34 10.16 -4.78
CA GLU A 331 9.87 8.90 -5.33
C GLU A 331 8.84 9.13 -6.44
N CYS A 332 8.97 8.45 -7.58
CA CYS A 332 8.01 8.39 -8.67
C CYS A 332 7.48 9.77 -9.09
N GLY A 333 6.29 10.16 -8.67
CA GLY A 333 5.75 11.51 -8.92
C GLY A 333 6.62 12.63 -8.37
N GLY A 334 7.23 12.44 -7.20
CA GLY A 334 8.20 13.37 -6.63
C GLY A 334 9.47 13.49 -7.48
N PHE A 335 9.96 12.38 -8.04
CA PHE A 335 11.06 12.40 -9.02
C PHE A 335 10.66 13.16 -10.29
N MET A 336 9.49 12.87 -10.87
CA MET A 336 8.99 13.60 -12.03
C MET A 336 8.93 15.11 -11.77
N TYR A 337 8.55 15.53 -10.56
CA TYR A 337 8.50 16.94 -10.19
C TYR A 337 9.89 17.61 -10.12
N LEU A 338 10.95 16.85 -9.82
CA LEU A 338 12.32 17.35 -9.85
C LEU A 338 12.88 17.55 -11.25
N THR A 339 12.32 16.91 -12.28
CA THR A 339 12.81 17.02 -13.69
C THR A 339 12.51 18.36 -14.33
N GLU A 340 12.88 18.55 -15.59
CA GLU A 340 12.66 19.80 -16.34
C GLU A 340 11.18 20.02 -16.65
N SER A 341 10.46 18.96 -17.08
CA SER A 341 9.04 19.08 -17.41
C SER A 341 8.24 17.79 -17.23
N ILE A 342 6.91 17.93 -17.09
CA ILE A 342 5.92 16.85 -17.20
C ILE A 342 4.93 17.27 -18.29
N ALA A 343 4.78 16.47 -19.36
CA ALA A 343 3.91 16.80 -20.50
C ALA A 343 4.15 18.21 -21.08
N GLY A 344 5.37 18.69 -21.12
CA GLY A 344 5.75 20.01 -21.58
C GLY A 344 5.48 21.15 -20.58
N HIS A 345 4.91 20.89 -19.41
CA HIS A 345 4.76 21.86 -18.33
C HIS A 345 6.02 21.89 -17.47
N ALA A 346 6.60 23.08 -17.26
CA ALA A 346 7.84 23.26 -16.53
C ALA A 346 7.72 22.81 -15.06
N MET A 347 8.65 21.97 -14.62
CA MET A 347 8.76 21.49 -13.23
C MET A 347 9.94 22.17 -12.51
N LEU A 348 10.54 21.55 -11.50
CA LEU A 348 11.63 22.18 -10.75
C LEU A 348 12.87 22.44 -11.61
N GLY A 349 13.19 21.54 -12.54
CA GLY A 349 14.43 21.60 -13.31
C GLY A 349 15.68 21.43 -12.45
N ALA A 350 15.56 20.70 -11.34
CA ALA A 350 16.70 20.33 -10.49
C ALA A 350 17.46 19.11 -11.04
N LEU A 351 16.75 18.28 -11.83
CA LEU A 351 17.31 17.14 -12.56
C LEU A 351 17.00 17.30 -14.06
N PRO A 352 17.86 16.76 -14.94
CA PRO A 352 17.59 16.80 -16.36
C PRO A 352 16.47 15.84 -16.75
N GLY A 353 15.84 16.10 -17.88
CA GLY A 353 14.88 15.22 -18.55
C GLY A 353 13.45 15.71 -18.51
N ASP A 354 12.73 15.30 -19.54
CA ASP A 354 11.30 15.52 -19.69
C ASP A 354 10.55 14.24 -19.42
N CYS A 355 9.48 14.31 -18.63
CA CYS A 355 8.59 13.20 -18.38
C CYS A 355 7.42 13.20 -19.37
N PHE A 356 7.14 12.04 -19.95
CA PHE A 356 6.08 11.85 -20.96
C PHE A 356 5.27 10.59 -20.69
N ASP A 357 4.00 10.61 -21.11
CA ASP A 357 3.14 9.43 -21.09
C ASP A 357 3.55 8.46 -22.19
N THR A 358 3.80 7.21 -21.83
CA THR A 358 4.13 6.15 -22.79
C THR A 358 2.91 5.49 -23.41
N GLY A 359 1.70 5.85 -22.97
CA GLY A 359 0.43 5.24 -23.39
C GLY A 359 0.26 3.78 -22.92
N LYS A 360 1.17 3.25 -22.12
CA LYS A 360 1.15 1.88 -21.59
C LYS A 360 1.83 1.81 -20.23
N LEU A 361 1.61 0.71 -19.52
CA LEU A 361 2.36 0.43 -18.29
C LEU A 361 3.82 0.15 -18.61
N THR A 362 4.71 1.07 -18.25
CA THR A 362 6.14 1.02 -18.60
C THR A 362 6.88 0.04 -17.70
N ARG A 363 6.69 0.17 -16.40
CA ARG A 363 7.27 -0.71 -15.39
C ARG A 363 6.25 -1.04 -14.32
N PHE A 364 6.28 -2.30 -13.91
CA PHE A 364 5.37 -2.80 -12.89
C PHE A 364 6.01 -3.93 -12.10
N GLY A 365 5.87 -3.86 -10.78
CA GLY A 365 6.16 -4.94 -9.85
C GLY A 365 7.45 -4.75 -9.06
N TYR A 366 7.81 -5.79 -8.34
CA TYR A 366 8.95 -5.79 -7.43
C TYR A 366 10.29 -5.84 -8.13
N ILE A 367 11.27 -5.19 -7.52
CA ILE A 367 12.67 -5.19 -7.91
C ILE A 367 13.56 -5.27 -6.66
N THR A 368 14.77 -5.79 -6.84
CA THR A 368 15.87 -5.57 -5.91
C THR A 368 16.79 -4.51 -6.53
N ALA A 369 16.93 -3.38 -5.86
CA ALA A 369 17.79 -2.29 -6.30
C ALA A 369 19.14 -2.36 -5.57
N THR A 370 20.25 -2.37 -6.31
CA THR A 370 21.61 -2.40 -5.77
C THR A 370 22.27 -1.04 -5.99
N ALA A 371 22.65 -0.36 -4.90
CA ALA A 371 23.36 0.91 -4.97
C ALA A 371 24.74 0.73 -5.62
N GLN A 372 25.08 1.62 -6.56
CA GLN A 372 26.37 1.56 -7.27
C GLN A 372 27.48 2.27 -6.49
N GLU A 373 27.13 3.31 -5.76
CA GLU A 373 28.03 4.16 -4.99
C GLU A 373 27.41 4.49 -3.63
N ASP A 374 28.21 5.05 -2.73
CA ASP A 374 27.72 5.61 -1.47
C ASP A 374 26.80 6.80 -1.76
N SER A 375 25.72 6.92 -1.00
CA SER A 375 24.72 7.96 -1.20
C SER A 375 23.95 8.26 0.08
N LEU A 376 23.03 9.22 0.00
CA LEU A 376 22.12 9.63 1.09
C LEU A 376 21.49 8.42 1.81
N LEU A 377 21.03 7.41 1.08
CA LEU A 377 20.27 6.30 1.65
C LEU A 377 21.06 5.01 1.77
N CYS A 378 22.01 4.76 0.86
CA CYS A 378 22.67 3.47 0.73
C CYS A 378 24.19 3.62 0.59
N ARG A 379 24.91 2.57 0.98
CA ARG A 379 26.33 2.38 0.65
C ARG A 379 26.47 1.50 -0.59
N ALA A 380 27.57 1.63 -1.29
CA ALA A 380 27.88 0.82 -2.48
C ALA A 380 27.68 -0.68 -2.23
N GLY A 381 27.00 -1.35 -3.14
CA GLY A 381 26.68 -2.76 -3.05
C GLY A 381 25.48 -3.13 -2.15
N GLU A 382 24.94 -2.19 -1.38
CA GLU A 382 23.75 -2.46 -0.58
C GLU A 382 22.53 -2.69 -1.47
N GLN A 383 21.74 -3.70 -1.10
CA GLN A 383 20.50 -4.05 -1.78
C GLN A 383 19.27 -3.57 -0.98
N VAL A 384 18.27 -3.11 -1.71
CA VAL A 384 16.99 -2.65 -1.18
C VAL A 384 15.85 -3.27 -2.00
N PRO A 385 14.90 -3.96 -1.38
CA PRO A 385 13.67 -4.34 -2.07
C PRO A 385 12.82 -3.09 -2.34
N MET A 386 12.43 -2.92 -3.58
CA MET A 386 11.66 -1.77 -4.07
C MET A 386 10.53 -2.24 -4.98
N HIS A 387 9.68 -1.31 -5.37
CA HIS A 387 8.57 -1.54 -6.26
C HIS A 387 8.44 -0.39 -7.26
N GLU A 388 8.09 -0.70 -8.51
CA GLU A 388 7.75 0.29 -9.54
C GLU A 388 6.34 0.05 -10.07
N PHE A 389 5.61 1.14 -10.29
CA PHE A 389 4.32 1.13 -10.98
C PHE A 389 4.11 2.49 -11.64
N HIS A 390 4.45 2.60 -12.94
CA HIS A 390 4.29 3.86 -13.65
C HIS A 390 4.02 3.68 -15.15
N HIS A 391 3.22 4.61 -15.69
CA HIS A 391 2.93 4.75 -17.12
C HIS A 391 3.84 5.80 -17.76
N TRP A 392 4.27 6.78 -16.96
CA TRP A 392 5.18 7.85 -17.38
C TRP A 392 6.62 7.38 -17.38
N ASP A 393 7.43 7.93 -18.26
CA ASP A 393 8.86 7.64 -18.33
C ASP A 393 9.64 8.89 -18.69
N THR A 394 10.98 8.81 -18.61
CA THR A 394 11.92 9.85 -19.02
C THR A 394 13.12 9.20 -19.71
N PRO A 395 13.76 9.86 -20.71
CA PRO A 395 14.98 9.35 -21.31
C PRO A 395 16.18 9.40 -20.36
N GLN A 396 16.03 10.06 -19.20
CA GLN A 396 17.08 10.24 -18.19
C GLN A 396 16.60 9.75 -16.82
N PRO A 397 16.45 8.42 -16.61
CA PRO A 397 15.97 7.85 -15.36
C PRO A 397 17.03 7.79 -14.25
N GLY A 398 18.27 8.23 -14.51
CA GLY A 398 19.42 8.04 -13.62
C GLY A 398 20.03 6.64 -13.72
N ASP A 399 21.16 6.45 -13.03
CA ASP A 399 21.97 5.22 -13.11
C ASP A 399 22.61 4.80 -11.77
N ALA A 400 22.28 5.51 -10.69
CA ALA A 400 22.87 5.27 -9.37
C ALA A 400 22.49 3.91 -8.76
N PHE A 401 21.42 3.27 -9.26
CA PHE A 401 21.03 1.93 -8.83
C PHE A 401 20.91 0.97 -10.00
N GLY A 402 21.36 -0.26 -9.78
CA GLY A 402 21.05 -1.41 -10.66
C GLY A 402 19.78 -2.08 -10.16
N ALA A 403 18.69 -1.99 -10.90
CA ALA A 403 17.43 -2.66 -10.60
C ALA A 403 17.37 -4.05 -11.25
N GLU A 404 16.93 -5.06 -10.50
CA GLU A 404 16.73 -6.42 -10.98
C GLU A 404 15.36 -6.94 -10.58
N LYS A 405 14.59 -7.45 -11.55
CA LYS A 405 13.34 -8.16 -11.29
C LYS A 405 13.58 -9.61 -10.87
N PRO A 406 12.63 -10.24 -10.17
CA PRO A 406 12.66 -11.68 -9.92
C PRO A 406 12.78 -12.54 -11.21
N SER A 407 12.39 -11.99 -12.37
CA SER A 407 12.54 -12.64 -13.69
C SER A 407 13.94 -12.51 -14.28
N GLY A 408 14.88 -11.83 -13.61
CA GLY A 408 16.24 -11.57 -14.09
C GLY A 408 16.37 -10.37 -15.04
N LYS A 409 15.27 -9.65 -15.36
CA LYS A 409 15.35 -8.42 -16.15
C LYS A 409 16.04 -7.33 -15.34
N GLN A 410 17.06 -6.69 -15.92
CA GLN A 410 17.87 -5.64 -15.27
C GLN A 410 17.83 -4.33 -16.03
N TRP A 411 18.01 -3.20 -15.30
CA TRP A 411 18.22 -1.86 -15.84
C TRP A 411 18.89 -0.95 -14.81
N ARG A 412 19.29 0.24 -15.24
CA ARG A 412 19.76 1.30 -14.37
C ARG A 412 18.62 2.27 -14.07
N CYS A 413 18.60 2.83 -12.87
CA CYS A 413 17.59 3.80 -12.43
C CYS A 413 18.09 4.67 -11.29
N ALA A 414 17.33 5.72 -11.04
CA ALA A 414 17.47 6.70 -9.96
C ALA A 414 18.77 7.52 -10.01
N TYR A 415 18.66 8.75 -9.55
CA TYR A 415 19.76 9.62 -9.14
C TYR A 415 19.98 9.45 -7.64
N ALA A 416 21.23 9.38 -7.24
CA ALA A 416 21.60 9.38 -5.84
C ALA A 416 22.93 10.10 -5.62
N THR A 417 22.96 10.96 -4.61
CA THR A 417 24.15 11.68 -4.14
C THR A 417 24.14 11.65 -2.59
N ASP A 418 25.08 12.29 -1.95
CA ASP A 418 25.12 12.44 -0.49
C ASP A 418 23.88 13.16 0.10
N THR A 419 23.15 13.92 -0.74
CA THR A 419 21.97 14.70 -0.32
C THR A 419 20.72 14.39 -1.11
N LEU A 420 20.74 13.51 -2.10
CA LEU A 420 19.57 13.24 -2.95
C LEU A 420 19.37 11.74 -3.15
N TYR A 421 18.11 11.31 -3.11
CA TYR A 421 17.59 10.15 -3.80
C TYR A 421 16.41 10.58 -4.66
N ALA A 422 16.43 10.29 -5.96
CA ALA A 422 15.32 10.61 -6.86
C ALA A 422 15.16 9.54 -7.95
N GLY A 423 14.01 8.91 -8.03
CA GLY A 423 13.75 7.85 -9.03
C GLY A 423 12.31 7.35 -9.03
N PHE A 424 11.96 6.55 -10.04
CA PHE A 424 10.66 5.90 -10.09
C PHE A 424 10.44 4.82 -9.02
N PRO A 425 11.48 4.05 -8.58
CA PRO A 425 11.28 3.03 -7.56
C PRO A 425 10.84 3.62 -6.22
N HIS A 426 9.86 2.93 -5.60
CA HIS A 426 9.41 3.17 -4.24
C HIS A 426 10.03 2.15 -3.29
N PHE A 427 10.34 2.58 -2.09
CA PHE A 427 10.84 1.71 -1.03
C PHE A 427 10.04 1.89 0.26
N HIS A 428 10.23 0.95 1.19
CA HIS A 428 9.63 1.02 2.51
C HIS A 428 10.74 1.02 3.57
N PHE A 429 10.77 2.01 4.45
CA PHE A 429 11.87 2.15 5.43
C PHE A 429 12.02 0.95 6.36
N TYR A 430 10.95 0.22 6.69
CA TYR A 430 11.08 -1.01 7.48
C TYR A 430 11.74 -2.17 6.73
N ALA A 431 11.86 -2.09 5.42
CA ALA A 431 12.67 -3.05 4.66
C ALA A 431 14.18 -2.88 4.92
N LYS A 432 14.59 -1.64 5.24
CA LYS A 432 15.99 -1.28 5.57
C LYS A 432 16.01 -0.03 6.46
N PRO A 433 15.78 -0.16 7.78
CA PRO A 433 15.61 0.99 8.68
C PRO A 433 16.80 1.96 8.74
N VAL A 434 18.01 1.48 8.44
CA VAL A 434 19.20 2.33 8.37
C VAL A 434 19.09 3.45 7.31
N MET A 435 18.27 3.28 6.26
CA MET A 435 18.03 4.34 5.26
C MET A 435 17.35 5.54 5.90
N ALA A 436 16.36 5.32 6.76
CA ALA A 436 15.71 6.39 7.51
C ALA A 436 16.70 7.13 8.44
N GLN A 437 17.57 6.38 9.14
CA GLN A 437 18.61 6.94 9.98
C GLN A 437 19.57 7.83 9.18
N ARG A 438 20.09 7.33 8.05
CA ARG A 438 21.00 8.08 7.18
C ARG A 438 20.37 9.36 6.65
N PHE A 439 19.14 9.28 6.19
CA PHE A 439 18.39 10.46 5.75
C PHE A 439 18.28 11.51 6.86
N LEU A 440 17.85 11.11 8.06
CA LEU A 440 17.70 12.05 9.16
C LEU A 440 19.05 12.60 9.68
N ALA A 441 20.11 11.79 9.67
CA ALA A 441 21.45 12.24 10.02
C ALA A 441 21.96 13.31 9.04
N ALA A 442 21.76 13.10 7.73
CA ALA A 442 22.08 14.11 6.72
C ALA A 442 21.30 15.42 6.96
N CYS A 443 20.00 15.32 7.29
CA CYS A 443 19.19 16.50 7.63
C CYS A 443 19.70 17.24 8.87
N ARG A 444 20.29 16.54 9.84
CA ARG A 444 20.93 17.09 11.04
C ARG A 444 22.36 17.57 10.80
N LYS A 445 22.93 17.29 9.62
CA LYS A 445 24.36 17.49 9.29
C LYS A 445 25.30 16.67 10.20
N GLU A 446 24.86 15.49 10.61
CA GLU A 446 25.62 14.50 11.36
C GLU A 446 26.35 13.55 10.41
N THR A 447 27.56 13.12 10.77
CA THR A 447 28.30 12.08 10.01
C THR A 447 27.99 10.71 10.61
N LEU A 448 27.56 9.75 9.77
CA LEU A 448 27.28 8.35 10.13
C LEU A 448 28.34 7.41 9.59
#